data_803f26b0cc3a52e6a214cf8ef4c3ff50
#
_entry.id   803f26b0cc3a52e6a214cf8ef4c3ff50
#
_cell.length_a   1.000
_cell.length_b   1.000
_cell.length_c   1.000
_cell.angle_alpha   90.00
_cell.angle_beta   90.00
_cell.angle_gamma   90.00
#
_symmetry.space_group_name_H-M   'P 1'
#
loop_
_entity.id
_entity.type
_entity.pdbx_description
1 polymer ?
#
loop_
_entity_poly.entity_id
_entity_poly.type
_entity_poly.pdbx_seq_one_letter_code
_entity_poly.pdbx_strand_id
1 'polypeptide(L)'
;MNRTSPLTHGRKSALTRRLIAAPPENLDVLLMEGTNLGSDKSCLSESDLEDAFVDLFRATAGRVFVAWSAQNVDRTVTLYRACLKTGRTLVVDLYTAEVMEVLAESPKLPRPGRDNLKVVITSAFARMYRRAGRETFVDQMAAHGISAASLQATPERWVVMVRPSLIRDYVRNRIAPNADDAWCWSMWRGYLKNDDGALVSRWFEKGGSRAVHIHTSGHASPAVLRLFAHAMNARQFVPIHGVAWDADTAGFPSIRRLADGESITL
;
A
#
# COMPACT_ATOMS: atom_id res chain seq x y z
N MET A 1 -29.23 -12.19 -3.33
CA MET A 1 -28.03 -11.38 -3.57
C MET A 1 -27.12 -11.52 -2.34
N ASN A 2 -26.14 -12.41 -2.41
CA ASN A 2 -25.19 -12.65 -1.34
C ASN A 2 -24.24 -11.48 -1.22
N ARG A 3 -24.43 -10.63 -0.21
CA ARG A 3 -23.41 -9.67 0.20
C ARG A 3 -22.24 -10.47 0.77
N THR A 4 -21.15 -10.56 0.03
CA THR A 4 -19.92 -11.18 0.49
C THR A 4 -19.45 -10.48 1.78
N SER A 5 -19.21 -11.29 2.81
CA SER A 5 -18.68 -10.85 4.10
C SER A 5 -17.39 -10.03 3.89
N PRO A 6 -17.14 -8.94 4.65
CA PRO A 6 -15.90 -8.15 4.56
C PRO A 6 -14.61 -8.94 4.84
N LEU A 7 -14.72 -10.23 5.17
CA LEU A 7 -13.60 -11.13 5.46
C LEU A 7 -13.19 -12.02 4.25
N THR A 8 -13.53 -11.69 3.01
CA THR A 8 -13.50 -12.64 1.88
C THR A 8 -12.25 -12.60 0.99
N HIS A 9 -11.06 -12.26 1.47
CA HIS A 9 -9.87 -12.34 0.60
C HIS A 9 -8.72 -13.18 1.17
N GLY A 10 -8.43 -14.30 0.50
CA GLY A 10 -7.20 -15.07 0.59
C GLY A 10 -6.94 -15.81 1.91
N ARG A 11 -5.69 -16.30 2.08
CA ARG A 11 -5.23 -17.05 3.27
C ARG A 11 -5.31 -16.20 4.55
N LYS A 12 -5.07 -14.89 4.47
CA LYS A 12 -5.16 -13.97 5.61
C LYS A 12 -6.59 -13.94 6.19
N SER A 13 -7.61 -13.89 5.34
CA SER A 13 -9.00 -13.93 5.79
C SER A 13 -9.39 -15.29 6.39
N ALA A 14 -8.75 -16.37 5.93
CA ALA A 14 -8.95 -17.69 6.51
C ALA A 14 -8.38 -17.79 7.93
N LEU A 15 -7.20 -17.20 8.18
CA LEU A 15 -6.62 -17.13 9.53
C LEU A 15 -7.46 -16.28 10.47
N THR A 16 -7.91 -15.12 10.04
CA THR A 16 -8.77 -14.25 10.83
C THR A 16 -10.11 -14.94 11.17
N ARG A 17 -10.72 -15.62 10.18
CA ARG A 17 -11.94 -16.39 10.41
C ARG A 17 -11.72 -17.54 11.41
N ARG A 18 -10.59 -18.26 11.30
CA ARG A 18 -10.25 -19.32 12.27
C ARG A 18 -10.07 -18.76 13.66
N LEU A 19 -9.38 -17.62 13.81
CA LEU A 19 -9.18 -16.96 15.09
C LEU A 19 -10.52 -16.50 15.70
N ILE A 20 -11.44 -15.97 14.89
CA ILE A 20 -12.78 -15.58 15.35
C ILE A 20 -13.64 -16.81 15.72
N ALA A 21 -13.51 -17.91 14.96
CA ALA A 21 -14.29 -19.13 15.19
C ALA A 21 -13.76 -19.96 16.37
N ALA A 22 -12.47 -19.88 16.66
CA ALA A 22 -11.83 -20.57 17.78
C ALA A 22 -10.82 -19.60 18.45
N PRO A 23 -11.31 -18.62 19.20
CA PRO A 23 -10.46 -17.65 19.89
C PRO A 23 -9.67 -18.33 21.00
N PRO A 24 -8.53 -17.74 21.43
CA PRO A 24 -7.82 -18.18 22.62
C PRO A 24 -8.74 -18.11 23.85
N GLU A 25 -8.66 -19.13 24.68
CA GLU A 25 -9.38 -19.15 25.97
C GLU A 25 -8.67 -18.27 27.01
N ASN A 26 -9.42 -17.71 27.94
CA ASN A 26 -8.90 -16.95 29.09
C ASN A 26 -8.02 -15.76 28.75
N LEU A 27 -8.39 -15.01 27.71
CA LEU A 27 -7.71 -13.76 27.38
C LEU A 27 -7.91 -12.72 28.50
N ASP A 28 -6.82 -12.28 29.09
CA ASP A 28 -6.86 -11.25 30.15
C ASP A 28 -7.10 -9.87 29.55
N VAL A 29 -6.38 -9.51 28.47
CA VAL A 29 -6.47 -8.20 27.85
C VAL A 29 -6.50 -8.30 26.32
N LEU A 30 -7.40 -7.55 25.71
CA LEU A 30 -7.39 -7.24 24.28
C LEU A 30 -7.03 -5.77 24.07
N LEU A 31 -5.87 -5.52 23.46
CA LEU A 31 -5.50 -4.19 22.96
C LEU A 31 -5.93 -4.09 21.49
N MET A 32 -6.75 -3.11 21.15
CA MET A 32 -7.27 -3.02 19.77
C MET A 32 -7.34 -1.58 19.28
N GLU A 33 -6.93 -1.39 18.02
CA GLU A 33 -7.02 -0.12 17.31
C GLU A 33 -8.46 0.25 16.95
N GLY A 34 -8.70 1.54 16.72
CA GLY A 34 -9.99 2.07 16.32
C GLY A 34 -9.92 3.18 15.27
N THR A 35 -8.94 3.11 14.38
CA THR A 35 -8.65 4.18 13.39
C THR A 35 -9.85 4.53 12.51
N ASN A 36 -10.65 3.53 12.12
CA ASN A 36 -11.82 3.70 11.27
C ASN A 36 -13.14 3.89 12.05
N LEU A 37 -13.12 3.96 13.37
CA LEU A 37 -14.31 4.28 14.14
C LEU A 37 -14.80 5.70 13.80
N GLY A 38 -16.11 5.91 13.82
CA GLY A 38 -16.73 7.17 13.42
C GLY A 38 -16.69 7.44 11.91
N SER A 39 -16.27 6.45 11.09
CA SER A 39 -16.26 6.56 9.64
C SER A 39 -17.29 5.61 9.01
N ASP A 40 -18.25 6.17 8.28
CA ASP A 40 -19.23 5.39 7.49
C ASP A 40 -18.66 4.91 6.14
N LYS A 41 -17.38 5.20 5.86
CA LYS A 41 -16.76 4.82 4.60
C LYS A 41 -16.59 3.30 4.54
N SER A 42 -17.08 2.70 3.47
CA SER A 42 -16.78 1.31 3.16
C SER A 42 -15.30 1.12 2.94
N CYS A 43 -14.68 0.17 3.64
CA CYS A 43 -13.31 -0.24 3.36
C CYS A 43 -13.34 -1.08 2.07
N LEU A 44 -12.83 -0.51 0.98
CA LEU A 44 -12.66 -1.22 -0.28
C LEU A 44 -11.66 -2.38 -0.09
N SER A 45 -11.89 -3.48 -0.78
CA SER A 45 -10.93 -4.58 -0.83
C SER A 45 -9.79 -4.28 -1.81
N GLU A 46 -8.67 -5.01 -1.70
CA GLU A 46 -7.61 -4.91 -2.72
C GLU A 46 -8.09 -5.36 -4.11
N SER A 47 -9.13 -6.18 -4.20
CA SER A 47 -9.78 -6.54 -5.47
C SER A 47 -10.53 -5.37 -6.10
N ASP A 48 -11.28 -4.60 -5.29
CA ASP A 48 -11.96 -3.39 -5.77
C ASP A 48 -10.94 -2.35 -6.25
N LEU A 49 -9.79 -2.28 -5.57
CA LEU A 49 -8.70 -1.39 -6.00
C LEU A 49 -8.01 -1.90 -7.27
N GLU A 50 -7.86 -3.22 -7.43
CA GLU A 50 -7.31 -3.80 -8.67
C GLU A 50 -8.15 -3.38 -9.88
N ASP A 51 -9.48 -3.47 -9.78
CA ASP A 51 -10.38 -3.06 -10.85
C ASP A 51 -10.30 -1.54 -11.11
N ALA A 52 -10.24 -0.71 -10.06
CA ALA A 52 -10.04 0.73 -10.19
C ALA A 52 -8.68 1.09 -10.84
N PHE A 53 -7.60 0.34 -10.55
CA PHE A 53 -6.32 0.51 -11.24
C PHE A 53 -6.39 0.07 -12.70
N VAL A 54 -7.07 -1.03 -13.02
CA VAL A 54 -7.28 -1.47 -14.40
C VAL A 54 -7.98 -0.38 -15.21
N ASP A 55 -9.03 0.23 -14.66
CA ASP A 55 -9.74 1.32 -15.31
C ASP A 55 -8.86 2.55 -15.50
N LEU A 56 -8.09 2.94 -14.48
CA LEU A 56 -7.12 4.03 -14.58
C LEU A 56 -6.09 3.76 -15.68
N PHE A 57 -5.52 2.55 -15.73
CA PHE A 57 -4.47 2.20 -16.69
C PHE A 57 -5.00 2.18 -18.13
N ARG A 58 -6.22 1.71 -18.35
CA ARG A 58 -6.87 1.73 -19.67
C ARG A 58 -7.20 3.14 -20.14
N ALA A 59 -7.63 4.00 -19.21
CA ALA A 59 -8.05 5.37 -19.50
C ALA A 59 -6.89 6.37 -19.63
N THR A 60 -5.64 5.95 -19.48
CA THR A 60 -4.45 6.82 -19.53
C THR A 60 -3.65 6.56 -20.79
N ALA A 61 -3.47 7.57 -21.63
CA ALA A 61 -2.70 7.47 -22.87
C ALA A 61 -1.20 7.38 -22.64
N GLY A 62 -0.67 8.08 -21.63
CA GLY A 62 0.72 8.11 -21.25
C GLY A 62 1.06 7.13 -20.11
N ARG A 63 2.07 7.51 -19.30
CA ARG A 63 2.49 6.78 -18.11
C ARG A 63 1.47 6.94 -16.99
N VAL A 64 1.38 5.92 -16.14
CA VAL A 64 0.71 6.07 -14.86
C VAL A 64 1.76 6.06 -13.75
N PHE A 65 1.89 7.16 -13.04
CA PHE A 65 2.74 7.23 -11.85
C PHE A 65 1.90 6.89 -10.61
N VAL A 66 2.42 6.01 -9.76
CA VAL A 66 1.70 5.63 -8.54
C VAL A 66 2.61 5.82 -7.32
N ALA A 67 2.09 6.49 -6.30
CA ALA A 67 2.74 6.62 -5.00
C ALA A 67 2.13 5.61 -4.03
N TRP A 68 2.94 4.67 -3.52
CA TRP A 68 2.54 3.72 -2.48
C TRP A 68 3.72 3.36 -1.58
N SER A 69 3.45 2.76 -0.43
CA SER A 69 4.49 2.23 0.45
C SER A 69 5.02 0.90 -0.09
N ALA A 70 6.35 0.76 -0.22
CA ALA A 70 7.00 -0.49 -0.60
C ALA A 70 6.67 -1.65 0.35
N GLN A 71 6.41 -1.35 1.63
CA GLN A 71 6.03 -2.33 2.64
C GLN A 71 4.58 -2.79 2.51
N ASN A 72 3.74 -2.09 1.75
CA ASN A 72 2.40 -2.55 1.42
C ASN A 72 2.48 -3.55 0.25
N VAL A 73 2.81 -4.80 0.61
CA VAL A 73 2.98 -5.90 -0.32
C VAL A 73 1.69 -6.20 -1.09
N ASP A 74 0.55 -6.14 -0.42
CA ASP A 74 -0.75 -6.38 -1.05
C ASP A 74 -0.99 -5.34 -2.16
N ARG A 75 -0.66 -4.07 -1.94
CA ARG A 75 -0.76 -3.02 -2.95
C ARG A 75 0.21 -3.24 -4.12
N THR A 76 1.43 -3.69 -3.86
CA THR A 76 2.39 -4.02 -4.92
C THR A 76 1.86 -5.17 -5.79
N VAL A 77 1.26 -6.20 -5.17
CA VAL A 77 0.61 -7.31 -5.89
C VAL A 77 -0.60 -6.82 -6.69
N THR A 78 -1.44 -5.97 -6.11
CA THR A 78 -2.62 -5.37 -6.77
C THR A 78 -2.21 -4.60 -8.02
N LEU A 79 -1.21 -3.72 -7.93
CA LEU A 79 -0.68 -2.95 -9.06
C LEU A 79 -0.09 -3.87 -10.14
N TYR A 80 0.68 -4.88 -9.74
CA TYR A 80 1.26 -5.85 -10.67
C TYR A 80 0.18 -6.61 -11.44
N ARG A 81 -0.88 -7.07 -10.78
CA ARG A 81 -2.00 -7.77 -11.40
C ARG A 81 -2.79 -6.87 -12.33
N ALA A 82 -3.00 -5.61 -11.96
CA ALA A 82 -3.61 -4.62 -12.85
C ALA A 82 -2.74 -4.37 -14.10
N CYS A 83 -1.41 -4.36 -13.97
CA CYS A 83 -0.48 -4.29 -15.10
C CYS A 83 -0.64 -5.51 -16.03
N LEU A 84 -0.69 -6.73 -15.48
CA LEU A 84 -0.91 -7.94 -16.28
C LEU A 84 -2.22 -7.89 -17.07
N LYS A 85 -3.31 -7.44 -16.44
CA LYS A 85 -4.63 -7.31 -17.09
C LYS A 85 -4.69 -6.26 -18.20
N THR A 86 -3.76 -5.30 -18.19
CA THR A 86 -3.75 -4.17 -19.15
C THR A 86 -2.57 -4.20 -20.12
N GLY A 87 -1.70 -5.21 -20.03
CA GLY A 87 -0.48 -5.29 -20.85
C GLY A 87 0.58 -4.25 -20.51
N ARG A 88 0.43 -3.53 -19.38
CA ARG A 88 1.44 -2.59 -18.88
C ARG A 88 2.51 -3.29 -18.06
N THR A 89 3.61 -2.62 -17.82
CA THR A 89 4.72 -3.11 -17.00
C THR A 89 4.84 -2.24 -15.75
N LEU A 90 4.88 -2.87 -14.58
CA LEU A 90 5.14 -2.20 -13.31
C LEU A 90 6.63 -1.90 -13.17
N VAL A 91 6.96 -0.66 -12.82
CA VAL A 91 8.33 -0.20 -12.56
C VAL A 91 8.44 0.19 -11.09
N VAL A 92 9.26 -0.55 -10.34
CA VAL A 92 9.49 -0.34 -8.91
C VAL A 92 10.90 0.18 -8.66
N ASP A 93 11.17 0.75 -7.48
CA ASP A 93 12.52 1.15 -7.08
C ASP A 93 13.30 -0.01 -6.43
N LEU A 94 14.60 0.20 -6.17
CA LEU A 94 15.47 -0.82 -5.53
C LEU A 94 14.94 -1.28 -4.18
N TYR A 95 14.36 -0.38 -3.38
CA TYR A 95 13.83 -0.76 -2.06
C TYR A 95 12.59 -1.65 -2.17
N THR A 96 11.69 -1.35 -3.09
CA THR A 96 10.53 -2.20 -3.35
C THR A 96 10.95 -3.55 -3.91
N ALA A 97 11.95 -3.57 -4.82
CA ALA A 97 12.52 -4.81 -5.34
C ALA A 97 13.11 -5.68 -4.21
N GLU A 98 13.84 -5.07 -3.27
CA GLU A 98 14.38 -5.77 -2.10
C GLU A 98 13.28 -6.37 -1.22
N VAL A 99 12.23 -5.61 -0.91
CA VAL A 99 11.09 -6.13 -0.14
C VAL A 99 10.48 -7.36 -0.84
N MET A 100 10.35 -7.33 -2.18
CA MET A 100 9.83 -8.47 -2.93
C MET A 100 10.80 -9.67 -2.92
N GLU A 101 12.11 -9.45 -2.98
CA GLU A 101 13.11 -10.51 -2.91
C GLU A 101 13.17 -11.17 -1.52
N VAL A 102 13.12 -10.40 -0.44
CA VAL A 102 13.06 -10.93 0.94
C VAL A 102 11.84 -11.82 1.15
N LEU A 103 10.73 -11.55 0.47
CA LEU A 103 9.50 -12.34 0.53
C LEU A 103 9.44 -13.45 -0.54
N ALA A 104 10.55 -13.70 -1.23
CA ALA A 104 10.65 -14.59 -2.40
C ALA A 104 10.32 -16.08 -2.15
N GLU A 105 10.21 -16.51 -0.89
CA GLU A 105 9.75 -17.88 -0.56
C GLU A 105 8.33 -18.16 -1.10
N SER A 106 7.51 -17.12 -1.30
CA SER A 106 6.21 -17.30 -1.94
C SER A 106 6.32 -17.21 -3.46
N PRO A 107 6.10 -18.31 -4.21
CA PRO A 107 6.22 -18.32 -5.68
C PRO A 107 5.17 -17.45 -6.39
N LYS A 108 4.16 -16.97 -5.67
CA LYS A 108 3.06 -16.16 -6.21
C LYS A 108 3.32 -14.65 -6.15
N LEU A 109 4.35 -14.21 -5.42
CA LEU A 109 4.67 -12.78 -5.34
C LEU A 109 5.41 -12.31 -6.61
N PRO A 110 5.10 -11.10 -7.10
CA PRO A 110 5.87 -10.51 -8.19
C PRO A 110 7.31 -10.22 -7.73
N ARG A 111 8.26 -10.43 -8.63
CA ARG A 111 9.68 -10.11 -8.36
C ARG A 111 10.36 -9.71 -9.67
N PRO A 112 11.45 -8.93 -9.58
CA PRO A 112 12.27 -8.60 -10.75
C PRO A 112 12.67 -9.87 -11.51
N GLY A 113 12.69 -9.80 -12.85
CA GLY A 113 12.93 -10.94 -13.73
C GLY A 113 11.68 -11.70 -14.17
N ARG A 114 10.54 -11.46 -13.55
CA ARG A 114 9.24 -11.88 -14.10
C ARG A 114 8.74 -10.91 -15.16
N ASP A 115 7.86 -11.40 -16.02
CA ASP A 115 7.19 -10.58 -17.01
C ASP A 115 6.46 -9.40 -16.34
N ASN A 116 6.46 -8.28 -17.03
CA ASN A 116 5.75 -7.06 -16.62
C ASN A 116 6.20 -6.45 -15.27
N LEU A 117 7.44 -6.75 -14.81
CA LEU A 117 8.07 -6.06 -13.69
C LEU A 117 9.49 -5.61 -14.04
N LYS A 118 9.78 -4.34 -13.87
CA LYS A 118 11.09 -3.71 -14.09
C LYS A 118 11.51 -2.90 -12.87
N VAL A 119 12.81 -2.60 -12.79
CA VAL A 119 13.38 -1.83 -11.67
C VAL A 119 13.96 -0.52 -12.18
N VAL A 120 13.57 0.59 -11.56
CA VAL A 120 14.26 1.87 -11.74
C VAL A 120 15.40 1.96 -10.72
N ILE A 121 16.63 2.10 -11.25
CA ILE A 121 17.83 2.20 -10.41
C ILE A 121 18.29 3.65 -10.42
N THR A 122 17.94 4.36 -9.35
CA THR A 122 18.41 5.74 -9.19
C THR A 122 19.83 5.78 -8.64
N SER A 123 20.59 6.80 -9.04
CA SER A 123 21.97 6.94 -8.62
C SER A 123 22.13 7.12 -7.11
N ALA A 124 21.13 7.70 -6.45
CA ALA A 124 21.11 7.87 -5.00
C ALA A 124 20.97 6.52 -4.27
N PHE A 125 19.98 5.72 -4.66
CA PHE A 125 19.75 4.40 -4.08
C PHE A 125 20.91 3.45 -4.39
N ALA A 126 21.40 3.41 -5.63
CA ALA A 126 22.53 2.55 -5.99
C ALA A 126 23.77 2.85 -5.15
N ARG A 127 24.10 4.13 -4.91
CA ARG A 127 25.21 4.50 -4.03
C ARG A 127 24.97 4.10 -2.58
N MET A 128 23.77 4.28 -2.07
CA MET A 128 23.41 3.89 -0.69
C MET A 128 23.59 2.38 -0.49
N TYR A 129 23.06 1.58 -1.39
CA TYR A 129 23.17 0.12 -1.34
C TYR A 129 24.63 -0.37 -1.47
N ARG A 130 25.41 0.19 -2.41
CA ARG A 130 26.82 -0.14 -2.56
C ARG A 130 27.65 0.21 -1.33
N ARG A 131 27.41 1.39 -0.72
CA ARG A 131 28.06 1.77 0.54
C ARG A 131 27.70 0.83 1.71
N ALA A 132 26.55 0.20 1.67
CA ALA A 132 26.12 -0.82 2.62
C ALA A 132 26.62 -2.24 2.28
N GLY A 133 27.57 -2.40 1.33
CA GLY A 133 28.11 -3.69 0.92
C GLY A 133 27.12 -4.56 0.12
N ARG A 134 26.13 -3.92 -0.54
CA ARG A 134 25.07 -4.59 -1.29
C ARG A 134 25.19 -4.41 -2.80
N GLU A 135 26.42 -4.29 -3.31
CA GLU A 135 26.72 -4.13 -4.75
C GLU A 135 26.17 -5.26 -5.60
N THR A 136 26.34 -6.50 -5.17
CA THR A 136 25.80 -7.69 -5.88
C THR A 136 24.30 -7.59 -6.09
N PHE A 137 23.55 -7.12 -5.09
CA PHE A 137 22.11 -6.92 -5.23
C PHE A 137 21.79 -5.84 -6.25
N VAL A 138 22.52 -4.71 -6.23
CA VAL A 138 22.33 -3.64 -7.22
C VAL A 138 22.58 -4.15 -8.63
N ASP A 139 23.63 -4.93 -8.85
CA ASP A 139 23.98 -5.46 -10.16
C ASP A 139 22.98 -6.53 -10.63
N GLN A 140 22.46 -7.36 -9.74
CA GLN A 140 21.37 -8.29 -10.06
C GLN A 140 20.09 -7.53 -10.48
N MET A 141 19.72 -6.48 -9.75
CA MET A 141 18.55 -5.66 -10.11
C MET A 141 18.77 -4.86 -11.40
N ALA A 142 20.01 -4.50 -11.73
CA ALA A 142 20.34 -3.83 -12.97
C ALA A 142 20.04 -4.66 -14.22
N ALA A 143 20.16 -6.00 -14.14
CA ALA A 143 19.75 -6.91 -15.21
C ALA A 143 18.24 -6.81 -15.54
N HIS A 144 17.43 -6.36 -14.58
CA HIS A 144 15.99 -6.15 -14.72
C HIS A 144 15.65 -4.64 -14.81
N GLY A 145 16.67 -3.82 -15.01
CA GLY A 145 16.56 -2.37 -15.04
C GLY A 145 15.76 -1.84 -16.23
N ILE A 146 15.31 -0.59 -16.09
CA ILE A 146 14.72 0.17 -17.18
C ILE A 146 15.43 1.51 -17.33
N SER A 147 15.68 1.90 -18.59
CA SER A 147 16.30 3.19 -18.90
C SER A 147 15.28 4.34 -18.93
N ALA A 148 15.76 5.55 -18.71
CA ALA A 148 14.96 6.75 -18.91
C ALA A 148 14.47 6.89 -20.36
N ALA A 149 15.30 6.50 -21.32
CA ALA A 149 14.95 6.51 -22.75
C ALA A 149 13.75 5.58 -23.02
N SER A 150 13.73 4.37 -22.44
CA SER A 150 12.61 3.44 -22.57
C SER A 150 11.33 3.99 -21.95
N LEU A 151 11.42 4.63 -20.78
CA LEU A 151 10.26 5.28 -20.12
C LEU A 151 9.66 6.42 -20.93
N GLN A 152 10.46 7.05 -21.80
CA GLN A 152 10.03 8.14 -22.67
C GLN A 152 9.52 7.64 -24.03
N ALA A 153 10.12 6.60 -24.58
CA ALA A 153 9.82 6.12 -25.94
C ALA A 153 8.45 5.42 -26.05
N THR A 154 8.01 4.76 -25.01
CA THR A 154 6.73 4.01 -24.98
C THR A 154 5.95 4.28 -23.68
N PRO A 155 5.54 5.54 -23.45
CA PRO A 155 4.97 5.98 -22.18
C PRO A 155 3.73 5.15 -21.76
N GLU A 156 2.92 4.73 -22.71
CA GLU A 156 1.71 3.96 -22.50
C GLU A 156 1.96 2.56 -21.87
N ARG A 157 3.20 2.08 -21.92
CA ARG A 157 3.56 0.76 -21.38
C ARG A 157 3.83 0.75 -19.89
N TRP A 158 4.01 1.91 -19.24
CA TRP A 158 4.61 1.97 -17.93
C TRP A 158 3.66 2.40 -16.83
N VAL A 159 3.68 1.66 -15.73
CA VAL A 159 3.17 2.07 -14.42
C VAL A 159 4.38 2.27 -13.51
N VAL A 160 4.67 3.50 -13.13
CA VAL A 160 5.95 3.90 -12.54
C VAL A 160 5.77 4.29 -11.08
N MET A 161 6.54 3.68 -10.19
CA MET A 161 6.59 4.09 -8.81
C MET A 161 7.10 5.52 -8.67
N VAL A 162 6.42 6.32 -7.86
CA VAL A 162 6.86 7.67 -7.51
C VAL A 162 6.91 7.85 -6.00
N ARG A 163 7.95 8.54 -5.55
CA ARG A 163 8.14 9.06 -4.19
C ARG A 163 9.11 10.23 -4.24
N PRO A 164 9.17 11.10 -3.22
CA PRO A 164 10.04 12.29 -3.22
C PRO A 164 11.49 11.98 -3.56
N SER A 165 12.04 10.89 -3.03
CA SER A 165 13.42 10.48 -3.26
C SER A 165 13.73 10.10 -4.72
N LEU A 166 12.73 9.72 -5.52
CA LEU A 166 12.89 9.35 -6.93
C LEU A 166 12.79 10.55 -7.86
N ILE A 167 12.03 11.59 -7.49
CA ILE A 167 11.75 12.75 -8.36
C ILE A 167 13.04 13.43 -8.82
N ARG A 168 14.02 13.60 -7.93
CA ARG A 168 15.30 14.21 -8.30
C ARG A 168 16.02 13.49 -9.44
N ASP A 169 16.02 12.16 -9.40
CA ASP A 169 16.65 11.35 -10.44
C ASP A 169 15.80 11.32 -11.71
N TYR A 170 14.48 11.33 -11.61
CA TYR A 170 13.58 11.47 -12.76
C TYR A 170 13.84 12.79 -13.50
N VAL A 171 13.87 13.91 -12.79
CA VAL A 171 14.14 15.23 -13.35
C VAL A 171 15.53 15.29 -14.02
N ARG A 172 16.58 14.75 -13.37
CA ARG A 172 17.93 14.67 -13.93
C ARG A 172 17.98 13.89 -15.25
N ASN A 173 17.16 12.86 -15.37
CA ASN A 173 17.07 12.03 -16.56
C ASN A 173 15.98 12.50 -17.52
N ARG A 174 15.50 13.74 -17.38
CA ARG A 174 14.50 14.38 -18.24
C ARG A 174 13.17 13.63 -18.29
N ILE A 175 12.86 12.85 -17.26
CA ILE A 175 11.55 12.26 -17.08
C ILE A 175 10.71 13.31 -16.37
N ALA A 176 9.81 13.94 -17.12
CA ALA A 176 8.82 14.87 -16.60
C ALA A 176 7.42 14.35 -16.90
N PRO A 177 6.46 14.51 -15.97
CA PRO A 177 5.07 14.21 -16.26
C PRO A 177 4.51 15.21 -17.26
N ASN A 178 3.48 14.80 -18.02
CA ASN A 178 2.77 15.63 -18.99
C ASN A 178 1.25 15.39 -18.93
N ALA A 179 0.49 16.04 -19.79
CA ALA A 179 -0.96 15.98 -19.80
C ALA A 179 -1.54 14.59 -20.19
N ASP A 180 -0.78 13.76 -20.92
CA ASP A 180 -1.18 12.40 -21.29
C ASP A 180 -0.96 11.41 -20.14
N ASP A 181 -0.13 11.79 -19.14
CA ASP A 181 0.14 10.97 -17.96
C ASP A 181 -0.96 11.12 -16.91
N ALA A 182 -1.10 10.10 -16.08
CA ALA A 182 -1.86 10.18 -14.84
C ALA A 182 -0.96 9.90 -13.63
N TRP A 183 -1.32 10.43 -12.48
CA TRP A 183 -0.69 10.03 -11.24
C TRP A 183 -1.72 9.65 -10.19
N CYS A 184 -1.42 8.64 -9.42
CA CYS A 184 -2.28 8.11 -8.38
C CYS A 184 -1.58 8.18 -7.02
N TRP A 185 -2.21 8.86 -6.07
CA TRP A 185 -1.84 8.78 -4.67
C TRP A 185 -2.53 7.59 -4.04
N SER A 186 -1.78 6.52 -3.75
CA SER A 186 -2.31 5.26 -3.21
C SER A 186 -1.91 5.07 -1.75
N MET A 187 -1.94 6.15 -0.99
CA MET A 187 -1.71 6.24 0.45
C MET A 187 -2.77 7.13 1.10
N TRP A 188 -2.75 7.23 2.41
CA TRP A 188 -3.64 8.12 3.13
C TRP A 188 -3.48 9.58 2.66
N ARG A 189 -4.61 10.26 2.37
CA ARG A 189 -4.59 11.64 1.85
C ARG A 189 -3.93 12.65 2.79
N GLY A 190 -3.91 12.37 4.09
CA GLY A 190 -3.24 13.25 5.06
C GLY A 190 -1.75 13.47 4.75
N TYR A 191 -1.08 12.49 4.16
CA TYR A 191 0.32 12.63 3.77
C TYR A 191 0.57 13.60 2.61
N LEU A 192 -0.45 13.96 1.83
CA LEU A 192 -0.32 15.02 0.81
C LEU A 192 -0.10 16.41 1.41
N LYS A 193 -0.44 16.58 2.70
CA LYS A 193 -0.30 17.88 3.41
C LYS A 193 1.11 18.12 3.95
N ASN A 194 1.95 17.09 4.03
CA ASN A 194 3.35 17.26 4.44
C ASN A 194 4.23 17.66 3.24
N ASP A 195 5.47 18.07 3.51
CA ASP A 195 6.41 18.56 2.48
C ASP A 195 6.66 17.54 1.37
N ASP A 196 6.77 16.28 1.70
CA ASP A 196 6.99 15.18 0.77
C ASP A 196 5.81 14.98 -0.18
N GLY A 197 4.59 14.94 0.36
CA GLY A 197 3.36 14.84 -0.43
C GLY A 197 3.15 16.06 -1.32
N ALA A 198 3.39 17.25 -0.78
CA ALA A 198 3.30 18.50 -1.51
C ALA A 198 4.35 18.59 -2.63
N LEU A 199 5.56 18.05 -2.44
CA LEU A 199 6.58 17.98 -3.50
C LEU A 199 6.09 17.10 -4.66
N VAL A 200 5.54 15.93 -4.36
CA VAL A 200 4.99 15.01 -5.38
C VAL A 200 3.84 15.68 -6.13
N SER A 201 2.86 16.25 -5.42
CA SER A 201 1.72 16.93 -6.03
C SER A 201 2.14 18.03 -7.00
N ARG A 202 3.00 18.95 -6.54
CA ARG A 202 3.51 20.07 -7.36
C ARG A 202 4.27 19.60 -8.60
N TRP A 203 4.97 18.47 -8.54
CA TRP A 203 5.70 17.96 -9.70
C TRP A 203 4.73 17.53 -10.80
N PHE A 204 3.62 16.88 -10.46
CA PHE A 204 2.60 16.47 -11.42
C PHE A 204 1.72 17.64 -11.89
N GLU A 205 1.38 18.56 -11.00
CA GLU A 205 0.62 19.78 -11.35
C GLU A 205 1.33 20.60 -12.43
N LYS A 206 2.66 20.77 -12.31
CA LYS A 206 3.47 21.42 -13.34
C LYS A 206 3.44 20.73 -14.71
N GLY A 207 3.27 19.43 -14.73
CA GLY A 207 3.14 18.63 -15.95
C GLY A 207 1.73 18.57 -16.52
N GLY A 208 0.73 19.06 -15.80
CA GLY A 208 -0.68 18.98 -16.21
C GLY A 208 -1.26 17.55 -16.14
N SER A 209 -0.62 16.65 -15.40
CA SER A 209 -1.07 15.26 -15.30
C SER A 209 -2.34 15.11 -14.48
N ARG A 210 -3.24 14.21 -14.90
CA ARG A 210 -4.47 13.90 -14.18
C ARG A 210 -4.19 13.26 -12.83
N ALA A 211 -4.68 13.88 -11.75
CA ALA A 211 -4.58 13.36 -10.39
C ALA A 211 -5.71 12.39 -10.04
N VAL A 212 -5.39 11.26 -9.43
CA VAL A 212 -6.36 10.24 -8.98
C VAL A 212 -5.98 9.77 -7.57
N HIS A 213 -6.98 9.36 -6.79
CA HIS A 213 -6.77 8.75 -5.48
C HIS A 213 -7.44 7.39 -5.42
N ILE A 214 -6.63 6.33 -5.40
CA ILE A 214 -7.09 4.94 -5.25
C ILE A 214 -6.39 4.37 -4.02
N HIS A 215 -7.12 4.28 -2.92
CA HIS A 215 -6.58 3.85 -1.63
C HIS A 215 -7.68 3.21 -0.78
N THR A 216 -7.31 2.21 -0.01
CA THR A 216 -8.11 1.71 1.10
C THR A 216 -7.28 1.74 2.37
N SER A 217 -7.94 1.98 3.49
CA SER A 217 -7.32 1.86 4.80
C SER A 217 -6.88 0.41 5.04
N GLY A 218 -5.68 0.21 5.58
CA GLY A 218 -5.24 -1.10 6.07
C GLY A 218 -5.92 -1.50 7.39
N HIS A 219 -6.69 -0.59 7.97
CA HIS A 219 -7.39 -0.79 9.24
C HIS A 219 -8.76 -1.42 9.02
N ALA A 220 -9.21 -2.20 10.01
CA ALA A 220 -10.50 -2.89 9.95
C ALA A 220 -11.69 -1.91 9.98
N SER A 221 -12.81 -2.33 9.38
CA SER A 221 -14.05 -1.55 9.50
C SER A 221 -14.63 -1.65 10.93
N PRO A 222 -15.43 -0.67 11.36
CA PRO A 222 -16.07 -0.71 12.68
C PRO A 222 -16.84 -2.01 12.95
N ALA A 223 -17.55 -2.54 11.96
CA ALA A 223 -18.28 -3.80 12.08
C ALA A 223 -17.35 -5.00 12.34
N VAL A 224 -16.20 -5.05 11.67
CA VAL A 224 -15.20 -6.12 11.87
C VAL A 224 -14.52 -5.98 13.23
N LEU A 225 -14.23 -4.76 13.67
CA LEU A 225 -13.66 -4.50 15.00
C LEU A 225 -14.62 -4.99 16.10
N ARG A 226 -15.92 -4.66 16.01
CA ARG A 226 -16.94 -5.14 16.97
C ARG A 226 -17.02 -6.65 16.98
N LEU A 227 -17.13 -7.27 15.80
CA LEU A 227 -17.15 -8.73 15.67
C LEU A 227 -15.93 -9.38 16.33
N PHE A 228 -14.75 -8.84 16.08
CA PHE A 228 -13.49 -9.35 16.62
C PHE A 228 -13.44 -9.19 18.15
N ALA A 229 -13.79 -8.00 18.67
CA ALA A 229 -13.79 -7.74 20.11
C ALA A 229 -14.71 -8.71 20.88
N HIS A 230 -15.92 -8.95 20.35
CA HIS A 230 -16.83 -9.93 20.95
C HIS A 230 -16.33 -11.37 20.85
N ALA A 231 -15.77 -11.75 19.69
CA ALA A 231 -15.25 -13.11 19.52
C ALA A 231 -14.09 -13.41 20.48
N MET A 232 -13.20 -12.43 20.70
CA MET A 232 -12.06 -12.61 21.61
C MET A 232 -12.47 -12.71 23.08
N ASN A 233 -13.60 -12.14 23.47
CA ASN A 233 -14.18 -12.23 24.82
C ASN A 233 -13.15 -12.05 25.95
N ALA A 234 -12.27 -11.08 25.81
CA ALA A 234 -11.22 -10.78 26.77
C ALA A 234 -11.81 -10.22 28.08
N ARG A 235 -11.17 -10.51 29.22
CA ARG A 235 -11.57 -9.98 30.55
C ARG A 235 -11.52 -8.43 30.56
N GLN A 236 -10.58 -7.85 29.87
CA GLN A 236 -10.41 -6.41 29.74
C GLN A 236 -10.20 -6.05 28.27
N PHE A 237 -10.96 -5.07 27.80
CA PHE A 237 -10.79 -4.51 26.47
C PHE A 237 -10.25 -3.07 26.58
N VAL A 238 -9.04 -2.84 26.06
CA VAL A 238 -8.35 -1.56 26.11
C VAL A 238 -8.19 -1.00 24.70
N PRO A 239 -8.84 0.13 24.40
CA PRO A 239 -8.70 0.79 23.12
C PRO A 239 -7.32 1.48 23.02
N ILE A 240 -6.69 1.31 21.85
CA ILE A 240 -5.46 1.98 21.48
C ILE A 240 -5.61 2.59 20.09
N HIS A 241 -4.77 3.52 19.73
CA HIS A 241 -4.63 4.05 18.37
C HIS A 241 -5.97 4.33 17.67
N GLY A 242 -6.66 5.37 18.10
CA GLY A 242 -7.90 5.85 17.48
C GLY A 242 -8.48 7.04 18.24
N VAL A 243 -8.91 8.07 17.52
CA VAL A 243 -9.46 9.31 18.12
C VAL A 243 -10.96 9.22 18.37
N ALA A 244 -11.65 8.28 17.74
CA ALA A 244 -13.11 8.16 17.81
C ALA A 244 -13.61 7.22 18.92
N TRP A 245 -12.73 6.66 19.73
CA TRP A 245 -13.10 5.79 20.84
C TRP A 245 -13.99 6.46 21.87
N ASP A 246 -13.97 7.80 21.99
CA ASP A 246 -14.84 8.55 22.89
C ASP A 246 -16.26 8.72 22.36
N ALA A 247 -16.43 8.70 21.05
CA ALA A 247 -17.69 8.98 20.39
C ALA A 247 -18.42 7.74 19.86
N ASP A 248 -17.73 6.66 19.51
CA ASP A 248 -18.29 5.46 18.87
C ASP A 248 -17.88 4.17 19.60
N THR A 249 -18.44 3.97 20.79
CA THR A 249 -18.22 2.74 21.58
C THR A 249 -19.40 1.77 21.52
N ALA A 250 -20.50 2.15 20.88
CA ALA A 250 -21.70 1.33 20.78
C ALA A 250 -21.41 -0.01 20.10
N GLY A 251 -21.88 -1.09 20.74
CA GLY A 251 -21.70 -2.46 20.24
C GLY A 251 -20.30 -3.05 20.45
N PHE A 252 -19.48 -2.46 21.30
CA PHE A 252 -18.25 -3.07 21.82
C PHE A 252 -18.47 -3.65 23.23
N PRO A 253 -17.64 -4.61 23.70
CA PRO A 253 -17.59 -5.00 25.11
C PRO A 253 -17.24 -3.81 26.00
N SER A 254 -17.37 -3.97 27.32
CA SER A 254 -16.98 -2.94 28.28
C SER A 254 -15.52 -2.50 28.08
N ILE A 255 -15.33 -1.20 27.88
CA ILE A 255 -14.03 -0.61 27.56
C ILE A 255 -13.36 -0.11 28.83
N ARG A 256 -12.10 -0.51 29.04
CA ARG A 256 -11.21 0.09 30.03
C ARG A 256 -10.29 1.09 29.36
N ARG A 257 -10.41 2.37 29.69
CA ARG A 257 -9.51 3.42 29.24
C ARG A 257 -8.26 3.42 30.11
N LEU A 258 -7.10 3.60 29.47
CA LEU A 258 -5.83 3.83 30.13
C LEU A 258 -5.28 5.18 29.69
N ALA A 259 -4.71 5.94 30.63
CA ALA A 259 -3.94 7.11 30.30
C ALA A 259 -2.53 6.71 29.80
N ASP A 260 -1.85 7.63 29.12
CA ASP A 260 -0.47 7.40 28.66
C ASP A 260 0.44 7.12 29.88
N GLY A 261 1.14 5.99 29.84
CA GLY A 261 2.00 5.52 30.94
C GLY A 261 1.27 4.80 32.08
N GLU A 262 -0.06 4.68 32.01
CA GLU A 262 -0.80 3.87 32.99
C GLU A 262 -0.56 2.38 32.77
N SER A 263 -0.31 1.66 33.86
CA SER A 263 -0.11 0.21 33.83
C SER A 263 -1.38 -0.54 34.13
N ILE A 264 -1.46 -1.73 33.58
CA ILE A 264 -2.53 -2.70 33.84
C ILE A 264 -1.92 -3.93 34.52
N THR A 265 -2.54 -4.36 35.61
CA THR A 265 -2.18 -5.62 36.28
C THR A 265 -3.11 -6.71 35.74
N LEU A 266 -2.54 -7.86 35.36
CA LEU A 266 -3.23 -9.04 34.81
C LEU A 266 -3.55 -10.02 35.92
#